data_07e7c62dab859e9d3da04ae4557ce3c3
#
_entry.id   07e7c62dab859e9d3da04ae4557ce3c3
#
_cell.length_a   1.000
_cell.length_b   1.000
_cell.length_c   1.000
_cell.angle_alpha   90.00
_cell.angle_beta   90.00
_cell.angle_gamma   90.00
#
_symmetry.space_group_name_H-M   'P 1'
#
loop_
_entity.id
_entity.type
_entity.pdbx_description
1 polymer ?
#
loop_
_entity_poly.entity_id
_entity_poly.type
_entity_poly.pdbx_seq_one_letter_code
_entity_poly.pdbx_strand_id
1 'polypeptide(L)'
;MNFTTLCYIEKENQYLMLHRVSKKKDGNKDKWIGVGGHFEEGESPEDCLLREVREETGLELVNYQFRGIVTFISDKWEDEYMCLYTADKYIGE
;
A
#
# COMPACT_ATOMS: atom_id res chain seq x y z
N MET A 1 12.84 -6.68 11.11
CA MET A 1 12.74 -5.63 10.08
C MET A 1 11.56 -5.93 9.19
N ASN A 2 10.66 -4.96 9.07
CA ASN A 2 9.43 -5.14 8.28
C ASN A 2 9.51 -4.35 6.99
N PHE A 3 9.22 -5.01 5.88
CA PHE A 3 9.12 -4.35 4.58
C PHE A 3 7.67 -4.34 4.15
N THR A 4 7.20 -3.17 3.74
CA THR A 4 5.83 -3.01 3.28
C THR A 4 5.80 -2.19 2.00
N THR A 5 4.66 -2.19 1.33
CA THR A 5 4.40 -1.28 0.21
C THR A 5 3.19 -0.44 0.54
N LEU A 6 3.14 0.72 -0.08
CA LEU A 6 1.95 1.56 -0.06
C LEU A 6 1.83 2.20 -1.43
N CYS A 7 0.62 2.20 -1.96
CA CYS A 7 0.38 2.77 -3.27
C CYS A 7 -0.78 3.74 -3.22
N TYR A 8 -0.59 4.91 -3.80
CA TYR A 8 -1.67 5.86 -4.04
C TYR A 8 -2.05 5.74 -5.50
N ILE A 9 -3.28 5.31 -5.76
CA ILE A 9 -3.78 5.12 -7.11
C ILE A 9 -4.61 6.35 -7.47
N GLU A 10 -4.18 7.05 -8.50
CA GLU A 10 -4.79 8.30 -8.90
C GLU A 10 -5.64 8.12 -10.15
N LYS A 11 -6.81 8.75 -10.16
CA LYS A 11 -7.65 8.80 -11.34
C LYS A 11 -8.41 10.12 -11.29
N GLU A 12 -8.27 10.93 -12.34
CA GLU A 12 -9.00 12.19 -12.48
C GLU A 12 -8.79 13.09 -11.25
N ASN A 13 -7.53 13.20 -10.84
CA ASN A 13 -7.13 14.04 -9.71
C ASN A 13 -7.67 13.56 -8.36
N GLN A 14 -8.06 12.30 -8.29
CA GLN A 14 -8.49 11.69 -7.03
C GLN A 14 -7.65 10.47 -6.76
N TYR A 15 -7.50 10.15 -5.48
CA TYR A 15 -6.77 8.95 -5.08
C TYR A 15 -7.74 7.91 -4.58
N LEU A 16 -7.50 6.66 -4.97
CA LEU A 16 -8.23 5.54 -4.41
C LEU A 16 -7.67 5.25 -3.03
N MET A 17 -8.53 5.31 -2.04
CA MET A 17 -8.16 5.05 -0.67
C MET A 17 -9.06 3.97 -0.11
N LEU A 18 -8.51 3.15 0.76
CA LEU A 18 -9.30 2.16 1.46
C LEU A 18 -9.80 2.76 2.76
N HIS A 19 -11.10 2.63 2.97
CA HIS A 19 -11.69 3.06 4.23
C HIS A 19 -11.54 1.94 5.25
N ARG A 20 -10.70 2.15 6.23
CA ARG A 20 -10.43 1.13 7.20
C ARG A 20 -11.45 1.17 8.31
N VAL A 21 -12.46 0.34 8.19
CA VAL A 21 -13.48 0.17 9.21
C VAL A 21 -13.08 -1.02 10.01
N SER A 22 -12.39 -0.80 11.08
CA SER A 22 -11.73 -1.91 11.67
C SER A 22 -12.20 -2.21 13.05
N LYS A 23 -11.55 -3.20 13.58
CA LYS A 23 -11.76 -3.67 14.91
C LYS A 23 -11.39 -2.59 15.91
N LYS A 24 -12.01 -2.63 17.05
CA LYS A 24 -11.64 -1.75 18.13
C LYS A 24 -10.16 -1.95 18.45
N LYS A 25 -9.50 -0.93 18.90
CA LYS A 25 -8.07 -0.90 19.20
C LYS A 25 -7.18 -0.78 17.99
N ASP A 26 -7.75 -0.66 16.81
CA ASP A 26 -6.95 -0.36 15.64
C ASP A 26 -6.78 1.14 15.54
N GLY A 27 -5.56 1.61 15.56
CA GLY A 27 -5.29 3.04 15.48
C GLY A 27 -5.71 3.66 14.15
N ASN A 28 -5.97 2.84 13.14
CA ASN A 28 -6.39 3.31 11.83
C ASN A 28 -7.88 3.14 11.59
N LYS A 29 -8.64 2.84 12.64
CA LYS A 29 -10.08 2.67 12.50
C LYS A 29 -10.71 3.91 11.90
N ASP A 30 -11.59 3.72 10.91
CA ASP A 30 -12.33 4.77 10.24
C ASP A 30 -11.46 5.80 9.53
N LYS A 31 -10.22 5.45 9.23
CA LYS A 31 -9.34 6.31 8.46
C LYS A 31 -9.22 5.81 7.03
N TRP A 32 -8.95 6.72 6.13
CA TRP A 32 -8.69 6.39 4.73
C TRP A 32 -7.19 6.21 4.55
N ILE A 33 -6.79 5.11 3.94
CA ILE A 33 -5.39 4.80 3.75
C ILE A 33 -5.15 4.37 2.30
N GLY A 34 -3.90 4.44 1.87
CA GLY A 34 -3.52 3.91 0.58
C GLY A 34 -3.58 2.40 0.56
N VAL A 35 -3.34 1.82 -0.59
CA VAL A 35 -3.41 0.38 -0.81
C VAL A 35 -2.01 -0.21 -0.62
N GLY A 36 -1.90 -1.27 0.17
CA GLY A 36 -0.61 -1.92 0.34
C GLY A 36 -0.61 -2.92 1.48
N GLY A 37 0.58 -3.41 1.79
CA GLY A 37 0.72 -4.38 2.85
C GLY A 37 2.14 -4.89 2.96
N HIS A 38 2.30 -5.95 3.73
CA HIS A 38 3.60 -6.54 4.03
C HIS A 38 4.10 -7.42 2.88
N PHE A 39 5.42 -7.41 2.68
CA PHE A 39 6.05 -8.35 1.75
C PHE A 39 5.82 -9.77 2.25
N GLU A 40 5.61 -10.67 1.31
CA GLU A 40 5.69 -12.09 1.59
C GLU A 40 7.08 -12.58 1.24
N GLU A 41 7.42 -13.74 1.74
CA GLU A 41 8.76 -14.29 1.54
C GLU A 41 9.06 -14.40 0.05
N GLY A 42 10.23 -13.91 -0.34
CA GLY A 42 10.65 -14.01 -1.73
C GLY A 42 10.09 -12.96 -2.67
N GLU A 43 9.26 -12.05 -2.16
CA GLU A 43 8.69 -11.02 -3.02
C GLU A 43 9.63 -9.84 -3.21
N SER A 44 9.67 -9.32 -4.44
CA SER A 44 10.25 -8.01 -4.68
C SER A 44 9.25 -6.94 -4.30
N PRO A 45 9.68 -5.68 -4.19
CA PRO A 45 8.73 -4.59 -3.95
C PRO A 45 7.60 -4.54 -4.97
N GLU A 46 7.91 -4.76 -6.25
CA GLU A 46 6.88 -4.74 -7.28
C GLU A 46 5.93 -5.90 -7.17
N ASP A 47 6.45 -7.11 -6.85
CA ASP A 47 5.59 -8.27 -6.65
C ASP A 47 4.61 -8.02 -5.52
N CYS A 48 5.10 -7.45 -4.43
CA CYS A 48 4.25 -7.12 -3.29
C CYS A 48 3.20 -6.09 -3.68
N LEU A 49 3.62 -5.04 -4.38
CA LEU A 49 2.72 -3.99 -4.83
C LEU A 49 1.58 -4.55 -5.66
N LEU A 50 1.92 -5.33 -6.68
CA LEU A 50 0.91 -5.84 -7.61
C LEU A 50 -0.02 -6.83 -6.92
N ARG A 51 0.53 -7.67 -6.05
CA ARG A 51 -0.29 -8.64 -5.32
C ARG A 51 -1.25 -7.94 -4.37
N GLU A 52 -0.76 -7.00 -3.57
CA GLU A 52 -1.60 -6.32 -2.59
C GLU A 52 -2.70 -5.50 -3.26
N VAL A 53 -2.38 -4.82 -4.35
CA VAL A 53 -3.40 -4.05 -5.06
C VAL A 53 -4.48 -4.98 -5.60
N ARG A 54 -4.07 -6.10 -6.18
CA ARG A 54 -5.04 -7.07 -6.71
C ARG A 54 -5.92 -7.65 -5.60
N GLU A 55 -5.31 -7.99 -4.48
CA GLU A 55 -6.06 -8.60 -3.37
C GLU A 55 -7.05 -7.64 -2.75
N GLU A 56 -6.67 -6.38 -2.62
CA GLU A 56 -7.49 -5.42 -1.90
C GLU A 56 -8.49 -4.71 -2.78
N THR A 57 -8.20 -4.54 -4.07
CA THR A 57 -9.05 -3.75 -4.96
C THR A 57 -9.55 -4.52 -6.17
N GLY A 58 -8.92 -5.63 -6.52
CA GLY A 58 -9.22 -6.33 -7.76
C GLY A 58 -8.60 -5.69 -8.99
N LEU A 59 -7.85 -4.62 -8.82
CA LEU A 59 -7.27 -3.90 -9.96
C LEU A 59 -5.91 -4.46 -10.32
N GLU A 60 -5.56 -4.33 -11.61
CA GLU A 60 -4.22 -4.63 -12.08
C GLU A 60 -3.58 -3.33 -12.52
N LEU A 61 -2.48 -2.96 -11.87
CA LEU A 61 -1.77 -1.74 -12.23
C LEU A 61 -1.08 -1.88 -13.57
N VAL A 62 -1.18 -0.86 -14.39
CA VAL A 62 -0.54 -0.83 -15.70
C VAL A 62 0.62 0.13 -15.68
N ASN A 63 0.46 1.29 -15.06
CA ASN A 63 1.52 2.28 -14.98
C ASN A 63 1.67 2.72 -13.52
N TYR A 64 2.86 2.54 -12.99
CA TYR A 64 3.14 2.91 -11.61
C TYR A 64 4.61 3.33 -11.49
N GLN A 65 4.89 4.12 -10.46
CA GLN A 65 6.23 4.64 -10.25
C GLN A 65 6.63 4.49 -8.80
N PHE A 66 7.87 4.08 -8.60
CA PHE A 66 8.47 4.04 -7.27
C PHE A 66 8.81 5.47 -6.85
N ARG A 67 8.39 5.85 -5.64
CA ARG A 67 8.60 7.21 -5.16
C ARG A 67 9.63 7.31 -4.04
N GLY A 68 9.99 6.20 -3.44
CA GLY A 68 10.99 6.20 -2.40
C GLY A 68 10.63 5.27 -1.25
N ILE A 69 11.47 5.29 -0.23
CA ILE A 69 11.27 4.47 0.95
C ILE A 69 11.01 5.39 2.12
N VAL A 70 9.91 5.14 2.83
CA VAL A 70 9.60 5.86 4.05
C VAL A 70 9.93 4.94 5.21
N THR A 71 10.72 5.43 6.14
CA THR A 71 11.17 4.64 7.27
C THR A 71 10.39 5.07 8.51
N PHE A 72 9.80 4.09 9.18
CA PHE A 72 9.12 4.32 10.45
C PHE A 72 9.95 3.68 11.54
N ILE A 73 10.37 4.48 12.50
CA ILE A 73 11.16 4.02 13.63
C ILE A 73 10.27 4.06 14.85
N SER A 74 10.24 2.97 15.59
CA SER A 74 9.40 2.87 16.77
C SER A 74 10.19 2.19 17.88
N ASP A 75 9.99 2.66 19.09
CA ASP A 75 10.58 1.99 20.24
C ASP A 75 9.69 0.87 20.77
N LYS A 76 8.52 0.67 20.18
CA LYS A 76 7.61 -0.40 20.58
C LYS A 76 7.52 -1.53 19.55
N TRP A 77 7.77 -1.21 18.28
CA TRP A 77 7.61 -2.15 17.18
C TRP A 77 8.90 -2.23 16.41
N GLU A 78 9.02 -3.26 15.58
CA GLU A 78 10.14 -3.32 14.65
C GLU A 78 10.10 -2.11 13.71
N ASP A 79 11.27 -1.68 13.27
CA ASP A 79 11.35 -0.64 12.26
C ASP A 79 10.67 -1.12 10.98
N GLU A 80 9.97 -0.22 10.33
CA GLU A 80 9.27 -0.54 9.11
C GLU A 80 9.83 0.28 7.96
N TYR A 81 10.11 -0.38 6.86
CA TYR A 81 10.58 0.27 5.64
C TYR A 81 9.50 0.10 4.59
N MET A 82 8.86 1.21 4.23
CA MET A 82 7.73 1.19 3.33
C MET A 82 8.14 1.73 1.97
N CYS A 83 7.97 0.89 0.94
CA CYS A 83 8.19 1.29 -0.44
C CYS A 83 6.95 2.01 -0.94
N LEU A 84 7.11 3.28 -1.27
CA LEU A 84 6.00 4.12 -1.67
C LEU A 84 5.91 4.19 -3.18
N TYR A 85 4.72 3.93 -3.70
CA TYR A 85 4.43 3.97 -5.13
C TYR A 85 3.24 4.88 -5.41
N THR A 86 3.20 5.39 -6.62
CA THR A 86 1.99 6.01 -7.15
C THR A 86 1.66 5.33 -8.47
N ALA A 87 0.37 5.27 -8.79
CA ALA A 87 -0.09 4.65 -10.02
C ALA A 87 -1.20 5.50 -10.62
N ASP A 88 -1.25 5.55 -11.94
CA ASP A 88 -2.28 6.34 -12.62
C ASP A 88 -2.99 5.58 -13.71
N LYS A 89 -2.62 4.33 -13.97
CA LYS A 89 -3.33 3.49 -14.94
C LYS A 89 -3.51 2.11 -14.38
N TYR A 90 -4.72 1.58 -14.56
CA TYR A 90 -5.04 0.25 -14.08
C TYR A 90 -6.15 -0.33 -14.93
N ILE A 91 -6.31 -1.66 -14.82
CA ILE A 91 -7.37 -2.41 -15.47
C ILE A 91 -8.26 -2.96 -14.37
N GLY A 92 -9.58 -2.87 -14.58
CA GLY A 92 -10.53 -3.38 -13.63
C GLY A 92 -11.42 -2.29 -13.08
N GLU A 93 -12.22 -2.66 -12.10
CA GLU A 93 -13.13 -1.73 -11.47
C GLU A 93 -12.85 -1.64 -9.97
#